data_fb4a72894904556990557e466f75c1f5
#
_entry.id   fb4a72894904556990557e466f75c1f5
#
_cell.length_a   1.000
_cell.length_b   1.000
_cell.length_c   1.000
_cell.angle_alpha   90.00
_cell.angle_beta   90.00
_cell.angle_gamma   90.00
#
_symmetry.space_group_name_H-M   'P 1'
#
loop_
_entity.id
_entity.type
_entity.pdbx_description
1 polymer ?
#
loop_
_entity_poly.entity_id
_entity_poly.type
_entity_poly.pdbx_seq_one_letter_code
_entity_poly.pdbx_strand_id
1 'polypeptide(L)'
;MATTKNPAASRAARNAVKAKKRVRKYVKKYTYSTFETDIFEGEFKLPVMRQMPHNYAIALNAGDIEALYLWLEEAGVPAEDIEAIKSLDSEEFEEFSKAWNSGELGN
;
A
#
# COMPACT_ATOMS: atom_id res chain seq x y z
N MET A 1 21.81 25.28 -19.64
CA MET A 1 21.81 25.69 -19.50
C MET A 1 21.48 25.94 -19.53
N ALA A 2 21.35 25.66 -19.37
CA ALA A 2 21.19 25.97 -19.11
C ALA A 2 20.69 26.15 -18.94
N THR A 3 20.53 25.94 -18.70
CA THR A 3 20.42 26.31 -18.45
C THR A 3 19.98 26.39 -18.25
N THR A 4 19.89 26.06 -18.12
CA THR A 4 19.82 26.31 -17.85
C THR A 4 19.46 26.28 -17.62
N LYS A 5 19.42 26.13 -17.58
CA LYS A 5 19.33 26.26 -17.25
C LYS A 5 18.79 26.12 -16.92
N ASN A 6 18.65 25.82 -16.95
CA ASN A 6 18.34 25.70 -16.43
C ASN A 6 17.65 25.88 -16.05
N PRO A 7 17.75 25.87 -16.01
CA PRO A 7 17.13 26.18 -15.32
C PRO A 7 16.17 25.65 -14.75
N ALA A 8 15.98 24.90 -15.31
CA ALA A 8 15.22 24.02 -14.56
C ALA A 8 15.92 23.63 -13.37
N ALA A 9 17.05 23.34 -13.59
CA ALA A 9 17.79 22.97 -12.42
C ALA A 9 17.76 24.05 -11.43
N SER A 10 17.97 25.17 -11.86
CA SER A 10 18.00 26.17 -10.89
C SER A 10 16.62 26.39 -10.39
N ARG A 11 15.71 26.16 -11.22
CA ARG A 11 14.44 26.29 -10.75
C ARG A 11 14.13 25.26 -9.75
N ALA A 12 14.59 24.10 -10.01
CA ALA A 12 14.44 23.06 -9.06
C ALA A 12 15.16 23.38 -7.82
N ALA A 13 16.31 23.89 -7.94
CA ALA A 13 17.05 24.21 -6.76
C ALA A 13 16.33 25.25 -5.98
N ARG A 14 15.92 26.25 -6.66
CA ARG A 14 15.31 27.28 -5.95
C ARG A 14 14.00 26.85 -5.42
N ASN A 15 13.39 25.92 -6.06
CA ASN A 15 12.20 25.41 -5.53
C ASN A 15 12.45 24.40 -4.49
N ALA A 16 13.57 23.77 -4.56
CA ALA A 16 13.92 22.83 -3.56
C ALA A 16 13.89 23.47 -2.24
N VAL A 17 14.25 24.67 -2.22
CA VAL A 17 14.19 25.36 -0.99
C VAL A 17 12.83 25.35 -0.44
N LYS A 18 11.91 25.39 -1.31
CA LYS A 18 10.58 25.38 -0.84
C LYS A 18 10.06 24.04 -0.80
N ALA A 19 10.86 23.06 -1.07
CA ALA A 19 10.40 21.72 -1.08
C ALA A 19 10.22 21.19 0.31
N LYS A 20 9.54 21.89 1.13
CA LYS A 20 9.19 21.39 2.42
C LYS A 20 8.11 20.39 2.24
N LYS A 21 8.19 19.28 2.94
CA LYS A 21 7.15 18.30 2.93
C LYS A 21 5.90 18.88 3.56
N ARG A 22 4.79 18.50 3.01
CA ARG A 22 3.53 18.86 3.65
C ARG A 22 3.39 18.08 4.93
N VAL A 23 2.97 18.74 5.97
CA VAL A 23 2.78 18.11 7.25
C VAL A 23 1.32 17.76 7.42
N ARG A 24 1.05 16.51 7.76
CA ARG A 24 -0.32 16.08 7.97
C ARG A 24 -0.83 16.67 9.27
N LYS A 25 -2.09 17.03 9.29
CA LYS A 25 -2.69 17.56 10.51
C LYS A 25 -2.96 16.49 11.54
N TYR A 26 -2.94 15.23 11.13
CA TYR A 26 -3.15 14.12 12.04
C TYR A 26 -2.47 12.89 11.51
N VAL A 27 -2.19 11.96 12.40
CA VAL A 27 -1.59 10.69 12.01
C VAL A 27 -2.73 9.77 11.59
N LYS A 28 -2.62 9.25 10.38
CA LYS A 28 -3.65 8.37 9.87
C LYS A 28 -3.45 6.98 10.44
N LYS A 29 -4.52 6.41 10.97
CA LYS A 29 -4.49 5.04 11.45
C LYS A 29 -5.24 4.17 10.48
N TYR A 30 -4.75 2.96 10.29
CA TYR A 30 -5.42 2.04 9.40
C TYR A 30 -6.60 1.38 10.09
N THR A 31 -7.65 1.14 9.32
CA THR A 31 -8.74 0.28 9.74
C THR A 31 -8.38 -1.11 9.24
N TYR A 32 -8.52 -2.11 10.06
CA TYR A 32 -8.15 -3.47 9.68
C TYR A 32 -9.39 -4.31 9.42
N SER A 33 -9.27 -5.22 8.47
CA SER A 33 -10.30 -6.19 8.15
C SER A 33 -9.86 -7.52 8.76
N THR A 34 -10.73 -8.13 9.55
CA THR A 34 -10.46 -9.43 10.16
C THR A 34 -11.35 -10.45 9.49
N PHE A 35 -10.76 -11.52 8.98
CA PHE A 35 -11.51 -12.49 8.21
C PHE A 35 -10.84 -13.86 8.22
N GLU A 36 -11.62 -14.87 7.87
CA GLU A 36 -11.11 -16.23 7.69
C GLU A 36 -11.38 -16.67 6.27
N THR A 37 -10.63 -17.62 5.81
CA THR A 37 -10.81 -18.18 4.46
C THR A 37 -10.83 -19.69 4.53
N ASP A 38 -11.29 -20.32 3.47
CA ASP A 38 -11.24 -21.78 3.37
C ASP A 38 -9.87 -22.27 2.94
N ILE A 39 -8.98 -21.35 2.60
CA ILE A 39 -7.65 -21.71 2.09
C ILE A 39 -6.65 -21.91 3.21
N PHE A 40 -6.73 -21.09 4.24
CA PHE A 40 -5.79 -21.13 5.37
C PHE A 40 -6.52 -21.30 6.67
N GLU A 41 -5.82 -21.86 7.65
CA GLU A 41 -6.34 -21.91 9.02
C GLU A 41 -6.06 -20.58 9.69
N GLY A 42 -6.98 -20.19 10.58
CA GLY A 42 -6.79 -18.99 11.36
C GLY A 42 -7.31 -17.74 10.68
N GLU A 43 -7.30 -16.68 11.46
CA GLU A 43 -7.79 -15.39 10.98
C GLU A 43 -6.67 -14.55 10.40
N PHE A 44 -7.01 -13.75 9.41
CA PHE A 44 -6.11 -12.73 8.92
C PHE A 44 -6.60 -11.38 9.41
N LYS A 45 -5.68 -10.47 9.66
CA LYS A 45 -5.99 -9.10 10.02
C LYS A 45 -5.17 -8.21 9.12
N LEU A 46 -5.82 -7.65 8.11
CA LEU A 46 -5.13 -6.85 7.10
C LEU A 46 -5.75 -5.47 7.01
N PRO A 47 -4.95 -4.45 6.67
CA PRO A 47 -5.52 -3.11 6.50
C PRO A 47 -6.48 -3.10 5.32
N VAL A 48 -7.53 -2.30 5.42
CA VAL A 48 -8.51 -2.24 4.33
C VAL A 48 -7.87 -1.65 3.08
N MET A 49 -8.20 -2.21 1.94
CA MET A 49 -7.58 -1.81 0.69
C MET A 49 -7.84 -0.36 0.30
N ARG A 50 -8.98 0.18 0.69
CA ARG A 50 -9.29 1.57 0.35
C ARG A 50 -8.36 2.57 1.02
N GLN A 51 -7.60 2.14 2.00
CA GLN A 51 -6.65 3.02 2.67
C GLN A 51 -5.23 2.89 2.12
N MET A 52 -5.05 2.11 1.06
CA MET A 52 -3.75 2.00 0.42
C MET A 52 -3.27 3.37 -0.03
N PRO A 53 -2.03 3.74 0.29
CA PRO A 53 -1.50 5.02 -0.20
C PRO A 53 -1.56 5.10 -1.71
N HIS A 54 -1.81 6.31 -2.19
CA HIS A 54 -2.07 6.52 -3.61
C HIS A 54 -0.94 6.06 -4.53
N ASN A 55 0.29 6.25 -4.10
CA ASN A 55 1.43 5.82 -4.91
C ASN A 55 1.46 4.30 -5.10
N TYR A 56 1.10 3.54 -4.07
CA TYR A 56 1.03 2.10 -4.21
C TYR A 56 -0.15 1.68 -5.09
N ALA A 57 -1.28 2.41 -4.95
CA ALA A 57 -2.45 2.09 -5.76
C ALA A 57 -2.17 2.32 -7.25
N ILE A 58 -1.46 3.39 -7.56
CA ILE A 58 -1.09 3.67 -8.95
C ILE A 58 -0.21 2.56 -9.50
N ALA A 59 0.80 2.15 -8.74
CA ALA A 59 1.71 1.10 -9.18
C ALA A 59 0.95 -0.22 -9.37
N LEU A 60 0.08 -0.54 -8.45
CA LEU A 60 -0.69 -1.78 -8.53
C LEU A 60 -1.60 -1.77 -9.77
N ASN A 61 -2.25 -0.65 -10.03
CA ASN A 61 -3.10 -0.51 -11.20
C ASN A 61 -2.32 -0.60 -12.50
N ALA A 62 -1.03 -0.28 -12.45
CA ALA A 62 -0.17 -0.41 -13.61
C ALA A 62 0.40 -1.83 -13.76
N GLY A 63 0.00 -2.74 -12.90
CA GLY A 63 0.41 -4.13 -12.99
C GLY A 63 1.55 -4.53 -12.07
N ASP A 64 2.01 -3.62 -11.23
CA ASP A 64 3.10 -3.92 -10.30
C ASP A 64 2.52 -4.50 -9.01
N ILE A 65 2.38 -5.82 -8.99
CA ILE A 65 1.78 -6.49 -7.84
C ILE A 65 2.66 -6.38 -6.59
N GLU A 66 3.95 -6.15 -6.77
CA GLU A 66 4.84 -6.00 -5.62
C GLU A 66 4.44 -4.80 -4.75
N ALA A 67 3.78 -3.82 -5.35
CA ALA A 67 3.34 -2.65 -4.60
C ALA A 67 2.39 -3.04 -3.46
N LEU A 68 1.57 -4.04 -3.68
CA LEU A 68 0.65 -4.52 -2.66
C LEU A 68 1.43 -5.05 -1.46
N TYR A 69 2.45 -5.86 -1.73
CA TYR A 69 3.19 -6.49 -0.65
C TYR A 69 4.08 -5.51 0.09
N LEU A 70 4.63 -4.53 -0.62
CA LEU A 70 5.39 -3.48 0.03
C LEU A 70 4.52 -2.67 0.99
N TRP A 71 3.31 -2.39 0.57
CA TRP A 71 2.39 -1.67 1.45
C TRP A 71 2.03 -2.50 2.67
N LEU A 72 1.75 -3.78 2.49
CA LEU A 72 1.41 -4.64 3.62
C LEU A 72 2.56 -4.69 4.62
N GLU A 73 3.78 -4.75 4.12
CA GLU A 73 4.95 -4.76 4.98
C GLU A 73 5.04 -3.45 5.76
N GLU A 74 4.84 -2.35 5.08
CA GLU A 74 4.87 -1.03 5.71
C GLU A 74 3.78 -0.89 6.75
N ALA A 75 2.64 -1.49 6.53
CA ALA A 75 1.52 -1.44 7.45
C ALA A 75 1.69 -2.36 8.63
N GLY A 76 2.77 -3.13 8.66
CA GLY A 76 3.05 -3.97 9.81
C GLY A 76 2.49 -5.38 9.76
N VAL A 77 2.07 -5.82 8.60
CA VAL A 77 1.56 -7.18 8.45
C VAL A 77 2.73 -8.16 8.62
N PRO A 78 2.56 -9.20 9.43
CA PRO A 78 3.65 -10.15 9.65
C PRO A 78 4.14 -10.78 8.35
N ALA A 79 5.45 -11.00 8.27
CA ALA A 79 6.05 -11.56 7.07
C ALA A 79 5.44 -12.90 6.68
N GLU A 80 5.12 -13.73 7.67
CA GLU A 80 4.54 -15.04 7.38
C GLU A 80 3.17 -14.92 6.72
N ASP A 81 2.40 -13.89 7.06
CA ASP A 81 1.11 -13.69 6.42
C ASP A 81 1.30 -13.22 4.99
N ILE A 82 2.29 -12.36 4.76
CA ILE A 82 2.59 -11.89 3.41
C ILE A 82 3.05 -13.06 2.54
N GLU A 83 3.89 -13.94 3.09
CA GLU A 83 4.33 -15.11 2.35
C GLU A 83 3.17 -16.04 2.01
N ALA A 84 2.24 -16.18 2.94
CA ALA A 84 1.07 -17.00 2.68
C ALA A 84 0.28 -16.44 1.50
N ILE A 85 0.07 -15.12 1.49
CA ILE A 85 -0.66 -14.50 0.39
C ILE A 85 0.08 -14.68 -0.93
N LYS A 86 1.40 -14.55 -0.90
CA LYS A 86 2.20 -14.72 -2.11
C LYS A 86 2.14 -16.14 -2.67
N SER A 87 1.79 -17.11 -1.85
CA SER A 87 1.72 -18.50 -2.30
C SER A 87 0.42 -18.82 -3.04
N LEU A 88 -0.54 -17.89 -3.02
CA LEU A 88 -1.83 -18.12 -3.66
C LEU A 88 -1.71 -18.02 -5.18
N ASP A 89 -2.47 -18.85 -5.88
CA ASP A 89 -2.59 -18.66 -7.32
C ASP A 89 -3.66 -17.59 -7.58
N SER A 90 -3.86 -17.24 -8.83
CA SER A 90 -4.77 -16.15 -9.17
C SER A 90 -6.19 -16.41 -8.73
N GLU A 91 -6.62 -17.64 -8.85
CA GLU A 91 -7.99 -18.02 -8.48
C GLU A 91 -8.17 -17.93 -6.97
N GLU A 92 -7.20 -18.47 -6.26
CA GLU A 92 -7.22 -18.40 -4.80
C GLU A 92 -7.14 -16.98 -4.30
N PHE A 93 -6.32 -16.17 -4.96
CA PHE A 93 -6.17 -14.79 -4.56
C PHE A 93 -7.49 -14.02 -4.74
N GLU A 94 -8.24 -14.35 -5.78
CA GLU A 94 -9.53 -13.72 -5.97
C GLU A 94 -10.48 -14.03 -4.81
N GLU A 95 -10.52 -15.30 -4.40
CA GLU A 95 -11.33 -15.70 -3.27
C GLU A 95 -10.85 -15.05 -1.98
N PHE A 96 -9.56 -15.02 -1.80
CA PHE A 96 -8.95 -14.38 -0.64
C PHE A 96 -9.32 -12.91 -0.57
N SER A 97 -9.27 -12.23 -1.71
CA SER A 97 -9.61 -10.81 -1.76
C SER A 97 -11.06 -10.55 -1.42
N LYS A 98 -11.95 -11.44 -1.81
CA LYS A 98 -13.36 -11.29 -1.45
C LYS A 98 -13.55 -11.39 0.05
N ALA A 99 -12.88 -12.35 0.68
CA ALA A 99 -12.95 -12.49 2.13
C ALA A 99 -12.37 -11.26 2.82
N TRP A 100 -11.25 -10.77 2.31
CA TRP A 100 -10.61 -9.58 2.85
C TRP A 100 -11.56 -8.38 2.81
N ASN A 101 -12.22 -8.20 1.67
CA ASN A 101 -13.12 -7.06 1.50
C ASN A 101 -14.42 -7.20 2.28
N SER A 102 -14.75 -8.41 2.69
CA SER A 102 -15.98 -8.67 3.44
C SER A 102 -15.76 -8.82 4.93
N GLY A 103 -14.53 -8.69 5.39
CA GLY A 103 -14.21 -8.94 6.78
C GLY A 103 -14.79 -7.92 7.74
N GLU A 104 -14.70 -8.25 9.01
CA GLU A 104 -15.14 -7.34 10.05
C GLU A 104 -14.12 -6.22 10.20
N LEU A 105 -14.61 -4.99 10.33
CA LEU A 105 -13.74 -3.84 10.41
C LEU A 105 -13.48 -3.43 11.85
N GLY A 106 -12.25 -3.02 12.11
CA GLY A 106 -11.87 -2.52 13.42
C GLY A 106 -10.53 -1.78 13.31
N ASN A 107 -10.15 -1.15 14.38
CA ASN A 107 -8.90 -0.40 14.43
C ASN A 107 -7.79 -1.20 15.05
#